data_32d39de9bdc4b03a49f6fa72aee4a0db
#
_entry.id   32d39de9bdc4b03a49f6fa72aee4a0db
#
_cell.length_a   1.000
_cell.length_b   1.000
_cell.length_c   1.000
_cell.angle_alpha   90.00
_cell.angle_beta   90.00
_cell.angle_gamma   90.00
#
_symmetry.space_group_name_H-M   'P 1'
#
loop_
_entity.id
_entity.type
_entity.pdbx_description
1 polymer ?
#
loop_
_entity_poly.entity_id
_entity_poly.type
_entity_poly.pdbx_seq_one_letter_code
_entity_poly.pdbx_strand_id
1 'polypeptide(L)'
;DYADRVLNLDEKISIFKTSGSPTYTAPSFSLPSESGLAQSSETITTIAGTVAYTFQTITANELTSGTVQVFFDGVLQTAAAYGITGTTITLTVAPTAGPPISPASVFVIVTLDDFYRLGTVLYTSGALAPQELERVTRSELYHINSSKLTRPSTIYPVYLYENKRLLVYPTSIISGITVDYIRKPLDPSWNFTLGSNNQYVYSPNTSINFELHDAEQTELILRILLYAGVVIKSPEIIQVAAQQVAQENQNQQR
;
A
#
# COMPACT_ATOMS: atom_id res chain seq x y z
N ASP A 1 -1.25 3.39 33.09
CA ASP A 1 -0.87 4.78 32.97
C ASP A 1 -1.06 5.27 31.53
N TYR A 2 -1.34 6.59 31.35
CA TYR A 2 -1.57 7.18 30.01
C TYR A 2 -0.35 7.03 29.11
N ALA A 3 0.84 7.21 29.64
CA ALA A 3 2.10 7.06 28.91
C ALA A 3 2.30 5.64 28.38
N ASP A 4 2.01 4.63 29.17
CA ASP A 4 2.13 3.23 28.76
C ASP A 4 1.13 2.86 27.67
N ARG A 5 -0.08 3.42 27.71
CA ARG A 5 -1.09 3.21 26.66
C ARG A 5 -0.66 3.84 25.34
N VAL A 6 -0.07 5.04 25.36
CA VAL A 6 0.43 5.71 24.16
C VAL A 6 1.60 4.92 23.56
N LEU A 7 2.54 4.44 24.36
CA LEU A 7 3.66 3.62 23.91
C LEU A 7 3.18 2.31 23.28
N ASN A 8 2.26 1.60 23.93
CA ASN A 8 1.68 0.37 23.38
C ASN A 8 0.94 0.61 22.05
N LEU A 9 0.21 1.72 21.94
CA LEU A 9 -0.47 2.07 20.69
C LEU A 9 0.53 2.40 19.58
N ASP A 10 1.60 3.13 19.91
CA ASP A 10 2.64 3.48 18.96
C ASP A 10 3.41 2.25 18.48
N GLU A 11 3.67 1.28 19.35
CA GLU A 11 4.28 0.00 19.02
C GLU A 11 3.39 -0.81 18.06
N LYS A 12 2.08 -0.92 18.34
CA LYS A 12 1.11 -1.61 17.49
C LYS A 12 1.01 -0.98 16.09
N ILE A 13 1.12 0.34 15.99
CA ILE A 13 1.06 1.07 14.71
C ILE A 13 2.41 1.05 13.99
N SER A 14 3.52 0.78 14.70
CA SER A 14 4.87 0.88 14.13
C SER A 14 5.09 0.01 12.90
N ILE A 15 4.46 -1.16 12.81
CA ILE A 15 4.51 -2.07 11.65
C ILE A 15 3.91 -1.48 10.36
N PHE A 16 3.07 -0.46 10.49
CA PHE A 16 2.45 0.24 9.36
C PHE A 16 3.13 1.57 9.02
N LYS A 17 4.11 2.01 9.84
CA LYS A 17 4.89 3.21 9.54
C LYS A 17 5.88 2.91 8.43
N THR A 18 5.86 3.72 7.40
CA THR A 18 6.76 3.61 6.25
C THR A 18 7.16 4.98 5.75
N SER A 19 8.28 5.03 5.02
CA SER A 19 8.80 6.27 4.46
C SER A 19 8.91 6.15 2.95
N GLY A 20 8.71 7.25 2.25
CA GLY A 20 8.85 7.25 0.81
C GLY A 20 9.07 8.63 0.22
N SER A 21 9.55 8.64 -1.01
CA SER A 21 9.78 9.88 -1.76
C SER A 21 8.62 10.15 -2.70
N PRO A 22 7.85 11.24 -2.50
CA PRO A 22 6.77 11.61 -3.38
C PRO A 22 7.28 12.06 -4.74
N THR A 23 6.50 11.79 -5.78
CA THR A 23 6.83 12.21 -7.15
C THR A 23 6.37 13.64 -7.39
N TYR A 24 7.26 14.49 -7.90
CA TYR A 24 6.90 15.84 -8.30
C TYR A 24 6.23 15.86 -9.67
N THR A 25 5.00 16.36 -9.70
CA THR A 25 4.28 16.71 -10.93
C THR A 25 3.74 18.13 -10.75
N ALA A 26 4.36 19.08 -11.43
CA ALA A 26 4.04 20.51 -11.22
C ALA A 26 2.54 20.77 -11.16
N PRO A 27 2.08 21.56 -10.19
CA PRO A 27 2.83 22.28 -9.15
C PRO A 27 2.96 21.57 -7.80
N SER A 28 2.74 20.27 -7.73
CA SER A 28 2.61 19.53 -6.45
C SER A 28 3.41 18.21 -6.44
N PHE A 29 3.63 17.70 -5.25
CA PHE A 29 4.10 16.33 -5.04
C PHE A 29 2.92 15.40 -4.80
N SER A 30 2.80 14.30 -5.55
CA SER A 30 1.88 13.22 -5.24
C SER A 30 2.48 12.32 -4.14
N LEU A 31 1.61 11.89 -3.22
CA LEU A 31 2.05 11.00 -2.15
C LEU A 31 2.53 9.64 -2.69
N PRO A 32 3.37 8.95 -1.92
CA PRO A 32 3.96 7.69 -2.33
C PRO A 32 2.98 6.63 -2.84
N SER A 33 1.80 6.55 -2.24
CA SER A 33 0.73 5.64 -2.67
C SER A 33 0.16 5.97 -4.06
N GLU A 34 0.26 7.24 -4.50
CA GLU A 34 -0.11 7.65 -5.86
C GLU A 34 1.09 7.57 -6.83
N SER A 35 2.31 7.55 -6.30
CA SER A 35 3.55 7.50 -7.07
C SER A 35 4.21 6.11 -7.12
N GLY A 36 3.55 5.09 -6.59
CA GLY A 36 3.97 3.71 -6.73
C GLY A 36 5.05 3.22 -5.77
N LEU A 37 5.01 3.60 -4.51
CA LEU A 37 5.93 3.06 -3.50
C LEU A 37 5.56 1.64 -3.04
N ALA A 38 4.28 1.30 -3.00
CA ALA A 38 3.86 -0.09 -2.90
C ALA A 38 3.71 -0.63 -4.32
N GLN A 39 4.78 -1.03 -4.93
CA GLN A 39 4.79 -1.63 -6.26
C GLN A 39 5.17 -3.08 -6.19
N SER A 40 4.30 -3.94 -6.73
CA SER A 40 4.68 -5.26 -7.18
C SER A 40 4.99 -5.17 -8.68
N SER A 41 6.08 -5.78 -9.11
CA SER A 41 6.43 -5.82 -10.53
C SER A 41 6.93 -7.19 -10.93
N GLU A 42 6.62 -7.57 -12.16
CA GLU A 42 7.05 -8.83 -12.73
C GLU A 42 7.39 -8.68 -14.20
N THR A 43 8.46 -9.33 -14.62
CA THR A 43 8.84 -9.42 -16.03
C THR A 43 8.59 -10.82 -16.54
N ILE A 44 7.77 -10.94 -17.55
CA ILE A 44 7.46 -12.21 -18.20
C ILE A 44 8.18 -12.27 -19.55
N THR A 45 9.02 -13.29 -19.74
CA THR A 45 9.60 -13.57 -21.07
C THR A 45 8.56 -14.26 -21.92
N THR A 46 8.25 -13.70 -23.08
CA THR A 46 7.24 -14.23 -23.97
C THR A 46 7.77 -15.37 -24.84
N ILE A 47 6.88 -16.26 -25.26
CA ILE A 47 7.16 -17.38 -26.13
C ILE A 47 6.32 -17.22 -27.39
N ALA A 48 6.93 -17.42 -28.57
CA ALA A 48 6.23 -17.31 -29.84
C ALA A 48 4.96 -18.20 -29.88
N GLY A 49 3.85 -17.60 -30.29
CA GLY A 49 2.55 -18.27 -30.37
C GLY A 49 1.80 -18.42 -29.05
N THR A 50 2.40 -18.08 -27.92
CA THR A 50 1.75 -18.17 -26.60
C THR A 50 1.14 -16.82 -26.25
N VAL A 51 -0.14 -16.78 -25.92
CA VAL A 51 -0.87 -15.55 -25.59
C VAL A 51 -1.13 -15.39 -24.09
N ALA A 52 -1.16 -16.47 -23.31
CA ALA A 52 -1.50 -16.44 -21.90
C ALA A 52 -0.29 -16.78 -21.02
N TYR A 53 -0.01 -15.94 -20.04
CA TYR A 53 1.09 -16.08 -19.10
C TYR A 53 0.58 -15.88 -17.68
N THR A 54 1.05 -16.72 -16.76
CA THR A 54 0.66 -16.64 -15.34
C THR A 54 1.73 -15.91 -14.55
N PHE A 55 1.30 -14.94 -13.75
CA PHE A 55 2.17 -14.24 -12.81
C PHE A 55 2.70 -15.19 -11.74
N GLN A 56 3.98 -15.06 -11.40
CA GLN A 56 4.65 -15.85 -10.37
C GLN A 56 4.77 -15.09 -9.04
N THR A 57 4.93 -13.78 -9.11
CA THR A 57 5.16 -12.90 -7.95
C THR A 57 4.00 -11.98 -7.66
N ILE A 58 3.29 -11.50 -8.69
CA ILE A 58 2.12 -10.62 -8.52
C ILE A 58 0.89 -11.47 -8.21
N THR A 59 0.23 -11.17 -7.10
CA THR A 59 -0.97 -11.89 -6.65
C THR A 59 -2.24 -11.37 -7.31
N ALA A 60 -3.29 -12.20 -7.35
CA ALA A 60 -4.61 -11.79 -7.86
C ALA A 60 -5.22 -10.63 -7.06
N ASN A 61 -4.92 -10.54 -5.76
CA ASN A 61 -5.41 -9.48 -4.90
C ASN A 61 -4.76 -8.13 -5.25
N GLU A 62 -3.45 -8.10 -5.49
CA GLU A 62 -2.75 -6.90 -5.95
C GLU A 62 -3.29 -6.42 -7.30
N LEU A 63 -3.52 -7.32 -8.24
CA LEU A 63 -4.08 -7.01 -9.57
C LEU A 63 -5.51 -6.45 -9.50
N THR A 64 -6.27 -6.85 -8.48
CA THR A 64 -7.66 -6.38 -8.30
C THR A 64 -7.73 -5.05 -7.55
N SER A 65 -6.86 -4.85 -6.56
CA SER A 65 -6.88 -3.67 -5.67
C SER A 65 -5.98 -2.53 -6.13
N GLY A 66 -5.00 -2.82 -7.01
CA GLY A 66 -4.00 -1.86 -7.46
C GLY A 66 -4.30 -1.28 -8.85
N THR A 67 -3.56 -0.23 -9.19
CA THR A 67 -3.51 0.30 -10.56
C THR A 67 -2.46 -0.45 -11.36
N VAL A 68 -2.88 -1.16 -12.40
CA VAL A 68 -2.00 -1.99 -13.22
C VAL A 68 -1.49 -1.21 -14.43
N GLN A 69 -0.18 -1.26 -14.64
CA GLN A 69 0.48 -0.76 -15.84
C GLN A 69 1.24 -1.91 -16.52
N VAL A 70 1.03 -2.09 -17.79
CA VAL A 70 1.65 -3.16 -18.59
C VAL A 70 2.51 -2.54 -19.68
N PHE A 71 3.72 -3.04 -19.81
CA PHE A 71 4.69 -2.57 -20.79
C PHE A 71 5.12 -3.75 -21.68
N PHE A 72 5.10 -3.56 -22.99
CA PHE A 72 5.68 -4.49 -23.95
C PHE A 72 7.01 -3.92 -24.41
N ASP A 73 8.11 -4.62 -24.15
CA ASP A 73 9.48 -4.18 -24.47
C ASP A 73 9.77 -2.72 -24.04
N GLY A 74 9.27 -2.35 -22.84
CA GLY A 74 9.43 -1.03 -22.26
C GLY A 74 8.41 0.04 -22.72
N VAL A 75 7.48 -0.29 -23.61
CA VAL A 75 6.44 0.62 -24.11
C VAL A 75 5.12 0.37 -23.37
N LEU A 76 4.59 1.40 -22.70
CA LEU A 76 3.32 1.32 -21.98
C LEU A 76 2.17 0.97 -22.95
N GLN A 77 1.38 -0.03 -22.58
CA GLN A 77 0.27 -0.54 -23.38
C GLN A 77 -1.08 -0.02 -22.88
N THR A 78 -2.02 0.08 -23.82
CA THR A 78 -3.43 0.35 -23.50
C THR A 78 -4.17 -0.94 -23.16
N ALA A 79 -5.31 -0.83 -22.46
CA ALA A 79 -6.14 -1.97 -22.08
C ALA A 79 -6.65 -2.82 -23.27
N ALA A 80 -6.56 -2.31 -24.50
CA ALA A 80 -6.92 -3.06 -25.71
C ALA A 80 -5.87 -4.10 -26.14
N ALA A 81 -4.63 -3.97 -25.65
CA ALA A 81 -3.52 -4.85 -26.03
C ALA A 81 -3.42 -6.12 -25.17
N TYR A 82 -4.09 -6.15 -24.03
CA TYR A 82 -4.04 -7.28 -23.08
C TYR A 82 -5.33 -7.39 -22.27
N GLY A 83 -5.54 -8.54 -21.66
CA GLY A 83 -6.54 -8.79 -20.63
C GLY A 83 -5.91 -9.42 -19.40
N ILE A 84 -6.42 -9.13 -18.21
CA ILE A 84 -5.96 -9.76 -16.97
C ILE A 84 -7.16 -10.43 -16.31
N THR A 85 -6.98 -11.72 -15.95
CA THR A 85 -7.99 -12.51 -15.24
C THR A 85 -7.30 -13.34 -14.16
N GLY A 86 -7.62 -13.07 -12.90
CA GLY A 86 -6.95 -13.68 -11.75
C GLY A 86 -5.46 -13.34 -11.78
N THR A 87 -4.59 -14.34 -11.87
CA THR A 87 -3.13 -14.20 -11.99
C THR A 87 -2.61 -14.43 -13.41
N THR A 88 -3.46 -14.33 -14.43
CA THR A 88 -3.08 -14.57 -15.81
C THR A 88 -3.23 -13.31 -16.64
N ILE A 89 -2.18 -12.93 -17.35
CA ILE A 89 -2.24 -11.93 -18.42
C ILE A 89 -2.38 -12.62 -19.76
N THR A 90 -3.31 -12.15 -20.58
CA THR A 90 -3.57 -12.66 -21.93
C THR A 90 -3.30 -11.54 -22.93
N LEU A 91 -2.37 -11.76 -23.83
CA LEU A 91 -2.07 -10.80 -24.91
C LEU A 91 -3.11 -10.90 -26.02
N THR A 92 -3.57 -9.78 -26.54
CA THR A 92 -4.53 -9.74 -27.65
C THR A 92 -3.91 -10.28 -28.95
N VAL A 93 -2.60 -10.08 -29.12
CA VAL A 93 -1.84 -10.56 -30.28
C VAL A 93 -0.72 -11.47 -29.78
N ALA A 94 -0.63 -12.69 -30.32
CA ALA A 94 0.43 -13.62 -29.99
C ALA A 94 1.80 -13.08 -30.44
N PRO A 95 2.87 -13.24 -29.61
CA PRO A 95 4.24 -12.93 -30.04
C PRO A 95 4.62 -13.70 -31.31
N THR A 96 5.22 -13.01 -32.27
CA THR A 96 5.61 -13.60 -33.57
C THR A 96 6.87 -14.45 -33.44
N ALA A 97 6.97 -15.55 -34.18
CA ALA A 97 8.16 -16.37 -34.23
C ALA A 97 9.29 -15.67 -35.02
N GLY A 98 10.49 -15.75 -34.55
CA GLY A 98 11.71 -15.19 -35.13
C GLY A 98 12.39 -14.17 -34.21
N PRO A 99 13.70 -13.97 -34.33
CA PRO A 99 14.40 -12.97 -33.51
C PRO A 99 14.24 -11.54 -34.11
N PRO A 100 13.86 -10.51 -33.32
CA PRO A 100 13.33 -10.67 -31.96
C PRO A 100 11.85 -11.07 -31.95
N ILE A 101 11.46 -11.92 -30.99
CA ILE A 101 10.04 -12.14 -30.69
C ILE A 101 9.44 -10.80 -30.26
N SER A 102 8.28 -10.44 -30.81
CA SER A 102 7.66 -9.14 -30.46
C SER A 102 6.24 -9.39 -29.89
N PRO A 103 5.96 -8.96 -28.69
CA PRO A 103 6.92 -8.43 -27.69
C PRO A 103 7.82 -9.53 -27.12
N ALA A 104 9.11 -9.24 -26.90
CA ALA A 104 10.05 -10.18 -26.30
C ALA A 104 9.86 -10.30 -24.79
N SER A 105 9.39 -9.24 -24.14
CA SER A 105 9.10 -9.18 -22.72
C SER A 105 7.83 -8.39 -22.42
N VAL A 106 7.11 -8.85 -21.41
CA VAL A 106 5.97 -8.14 -20.82
C VAL A 106 6.37 -7.79 -19.39
N PHE A 107 6.46 -6.50 -19.09
CA PHE A 107 6.74 -5.99 -17.76
C PHE A 107 5.45 -5.42 -17.17
N VAL A 108 5.08 -5.87 -15.99
CA VAL A 108 3.86 -5.44 -15.30
C VAL A 108 4.21 -4.78 -14.00
N ILE A 109 3.65 -3.61 -13.76
CA ILE A 109 3.74 -2.87 -12.51
C ILE A 109 2.33 -2.77 -11.94
N VAL A 110 2.17 -3.13 -10.68
CA VAL A 110 0.96 -2.89 -9.90
C VAL A 110 1.26 -1.87 -8.82
N THR A 111 0.57 -0.75 -8.86
CA THR A 111 0.66 0.30 -7.85
C THR A 111 -0.51 0.16 -6.88
N LEU A 112 -0.21 -0.06 -5.61
CA LEU A 112 -1.22 -0.21 -4.56
C LEU A 112 -1.44 1.13 -3.86
N ASP A 113 -2.71 1.50 -3.62
CA ASP A 113 -3.06 2.64 -2.75
C ASP A 113 -3.05 2.15 -1.30
N ASP A 114 -1.90 2.17 -0.68
CA ASP A 114 -1.70 1.77 0.71
C ASP A 114 -1.70 2.95 1.68
N PHE A 115 -1.77 4.17 1.19
CA PHE A 115 -1.76 5.37 2.02
C PHE A 115 -2.99 5.45 2.92
N TYR A 116 -2.76 5.60 4.23
CA TYR A 116 -3.81 5.84 5.21
C TYR A 116 -3.71 7.24 5.81
N ARG A 117 -2.57 7.59 6.39
CA ARG A 117 -2.38 8.86 7.10
C ARG A 117 -0.98 9.42 6.90
N LEU A 118 -0.93 10.72 6.58
CA LEU A 118 0.31 11.47 6.51
C LEU A 118 0.93 11.63 7.92
N GLY A 119 2.20 11.32 8.05
CA GLY A 119 3.03 11.61 9.20
C GLY A 119 3.88 12.87 8.96
N THR A 120 5.20 12.72 9.07
CA THR A 120 6.17 13.80 8.95
C THR A 120 6.59 13.97 7.49
N VAL A 121 6.79 15.21 7.08
CA VAL A 121 7.35 15.57 5.78
C VAL A 121 8.73 16.16 5.99
N LEU A 122 9.74 15.59 5.34
CA LEU A 122 11.13 15.98 5.46
C LEU A 122 11.64 16.55 4.13
N TYR A 123 12.50 17.54 4.21
CA TYR A 123 13.24 18.07 3.07
C TYR A 123 14.73 17.93 3.29
N THR A 124 15.41 17.38 2.31
CA THR A 124 16.86 17.24 2.29
C THR A 124 17.44 18.08 1.15
N SER A 125 18.20 19.11 1.50
CA SER A 125 18.89 19.97 0.53
C SER A 125 20.34 19.53 0.38
N GLY A 126 20.64 18.81 -0.69
CA GLY A 126 22.02 18.34 -0.97
C GLY A 126 22.56 17.42 0.13
N ALA A 127 23.72 17.79 0.73
CA ALA A 127 24.39 17.02 1.77
C ALA A 127 23.97 17.41 3.21
N LEU A 128 22.97 18.28 3.36
CA LEU A 128 22.49 18.71 4.68
C LEU A 128 21.61 17.63 5.32
N ALA A 129 21.52 17.69 6.65
CA ALA A 129 20.62 16.81 7.39
C ALA A 129 19.16 17.06 6.97
N PRO A 130 18.30 16.02 6.98
CA PRO A 130 16.88 16.19 6.73
C PRO A 130 16.25 17.18 7.70
N GLN A 131 15.42 18.07 7.17
CA GLN A 131 14.72 19.11 7.91
C GLN A 131 13.22 18.86 7.81
N GLU A 132 12.52 18.93 8.92
CA GLU A 132 11.06 18.81 8.95
C GLU A 132 10.41 20.06 8.34
N LEU A 133 9.41 19.87 7.48
CA LEU A 133 8.60 20.95 6.93
C LEU A 133 7.41 21.22 7.85
N GLU A 134 7.11 22.50 8.05
CA GLU A 134 5.93 22.92 8.78
C GLU A 134 4.68 22.79 7.89
N ARG A 135 3.65 22.15 8.42
CA ARG A 135 2.35 22.10 7.77
C ARG A 135 1.58 23.39 8.03
N VAL A 136 1.16 24.02 6.95
CA VAL A 136 0.35 25.25 7.02
C VAL A 136 -1.01 25.04 6.37
N THR A 137 -2.00 25.81 6.82
CA THR A 137 -3.29 25.91 6.16
C THR A 137 -3.23 26.94 5.05
N ARG A 138 -4.20 26.93 4.14
CA ARG A 138 -4.27 27.91 3.05
C ARG A 138 -4.35 29.36 3.56
N SER A 139 -5.06 29.58 4.65
CA SER A 139 -5.18 30.89 5.28
C SER A 139 -3.84 31.38 5.84
N GLU A 140 -3.15 30.51 6.57
CA GLU A 140 -1.82 30.82 7.12
C GLU A 140 -0.80 31.08 6.02
N LEU A 141 -0.85 30.33 4.92
CA LEU A 141 0.03 30.55 3.77
C LEU A 141 -0.13 31.96 3.18
N TYR A 142 -1.37 32.48 3.09
CA TYR A 142 -1.60 33.86 2.64
C TYR A 142 -1.00 34.88 3.60
N HIS A 143 -1.14 34.66 4.91
CA HIS A 143 -0.57 35.56 5.92
C HIS A 143 0.96 35.54 5.90
N ILE A 144 1.57 34.36 5.83
CA ILE A 144 3.02 34.18 5.77
C ILE A 144 3.61 34.85 4.49
N ASN A 145 2.92 34.73 3.36
CA ASN A 145 3.35 35.31 2.09
C ASN A 145 3.19 36.83 2.02
N SER A 146 2.38 37.46 2.88
CA SER A 146 2.14 38.88 2.87
C SER A 146 3.37 39.71 3.32
N SER A 147 4.26 39.12 4.11
CA SER A 147 5.49 39.73 4.58
C SER A 147 6.74 39.11 3.93
N LYS A 148 7.68 39.94 3.52
CA LYS A 148 8.97 39.48 2.99
C LYS A 148 9.80 38.75 4.04
N LEU A 149 9.61 39.05 5.33
CA LEU A 149 10.37 38.45 6.42
C LEU A 149 9.88 37.04 6.77
N THR A 150 8.60 36.78 6.67
CA THR A 150 7.98 35.50 7.04
C THR A 150 7.77 34.55 5.86
N ARG A 151 8.05 35.02 4.63
CA ARG A 151 7.85 34.23 3.42
C ARG A 151 8.69 32.96 3.45
N PRO A 152 8.12 31.79 3.05
CA PRO A 152 8.84 30.54 2.98
C PRO A 152 10.11 30.63 2.13
N SER A 153 11.19 30.03 2.61
CA SER A 153 12.48 29.97 1.94
C SER A 153 12.96 28.51 1.85
N THR A 154 14.03 28.27 1.10
CA THR A 154 14.64 26.93 1.04
C THR A 154 15.25 26.47 2.36
N ILE A 155 15.47 27.39 3.31
CA ILE A 155 15.95 27.08 4.66
C ILE A 155 14.78 26.78 5.59
N TYR A 156 13.65 27.44 5.40
CA TYR A 156 12.43 27.25 6.18
C TYR A 156 11.24 27.01 5.23
N PRO A 157 11.21 25.82 4.59
CA PRO A 157 10.11 25.45 3.71
C PRO A 157 8.89 25.07 4.51
N VAL A 158 7.72 25.33 3.90
CA VAL A 158 6.42 24.92 4.45
C VAL A 158 5.65 24.12 3.42
N TYR A 159 4.68 23.33 3.85
CA TYR A 159 3.83 22.61 2.93
C TYR A 159 2.35 22.74 3.25
N LEU A 160 1.54 22.72 2.20
CA LEU A 160 0.09 22.64 2.25
C LEU A 160 -0.32 21.23 1.80
N TYR A 161 -1.20 20.58 2.56
CA TYR A 161 -1.68 19.25 2.24
C TYR A 161 -3.14 19.30 1.81
N GLU A 162 -3.42 19.06 0.54
CA GLU A 162 -4.75 19.04 -0.04
C GLU A 162 -4.88 17.92 -1.09
N ASN A 163 -6.02 17.24 -1.10
CA ASN A 163 -6.36 16.20 -2.09
C ASN A 163 -5.26 15.13 -2.25
N LYS A 164 -4.71 14.64 -1.13
CA LYS A 164 -3.59 13.68 -1.10
C LYS A 164 -2.32 14.19 -1.82
N ARG A 165 -2.18 15.49 -2.01
CA ARG A 165 -1.01 16.13 -2.62
C ARG A 165 -0.37 17.11 -1.67
N LEU A 166 0.93 17.25 -1.81
CA LEU A 166 1.74 18.20 -1.07
C LEU A 166 2.11 19.37 -1.99
N LEU A 167 1.68 20.57 -1.66
CA LEU A 167 2.18 21.78 -2.29
C LEU A 167 3.26 22.37 -1.39
N VAL A 168 4.50 22.30 -1.84
CA VAL A 168 5.67 22.76 -1.08
C VAL A 168 6.03 24.17 -1.50
N TYR A 169 6.34 25.00 -0.51
CA TYR A 169 6.77 26.37 -0.70
C TYR A 169 8.14 26.61 -0.04
N PRO A 170 9.06 27.29 -0.74
CA PRO A 170 8.92 27.91 -2.04
C PRO A 170 8.79 26.88 -3.19
N THR A 171 8.11 27.27 -4.25
CA THR A 171 7.85 26.42 -5.44
C THR A 171 9.12 26.05 -6.22
N SER A 172 10.26 26.59 -5.84
CA SER A 172 11.58 26.19 -6.36
C SER A 172 12.01 24.81 -5.87
N ILE A 173 11.41 24.27 -4.81
CA ILE A 173 11.68 22.93 -4.30
C ILE A 173 10.88 21.94 -5.15
N ILE A 174 11.57 21.19 -6.00
CA ILE A 174 11.00 20.20 -6.92
C ILE A 174 11.49 18.78 -6.64
N SER A 175 12.39 18.60 -5.66
CA SER A 175 12.96 17.30 -5.29
C SER A 175 13.46 17.33 -3.84
N GLY A 176 13.94 16.19 -3.34
CA GLY A 176 14.50 16.08 -1.98
C GLY A 176 13.44 16.00 -0.87
N ILE A 177 12.19 15.77 -1.22
CA ILE A 177 11.12 15.55 -0.24
C ILE A 177 11.02 14.07 0.10
N THR A 178 10.96 13.76 1.39
CA THR A 178 10.66 12.44 1.93
C THR A 178 9.46 12.55 2.84
N VAL A 179 8.58 11.57 2.79
CA VAL A 179 7.33 11.55 3.55
C VAL A 179 7.26 10.30 4.39
N ASP A 180 7.06 10.45 5.68
CA ASP A 180 6.70 9.35 6.56
C ASP A 180 5.17 9.27 6.62
N TYR A 181 4.62 8.09 6.47
CA TYR A 181 3.19 7.89 6.49
C TYR A 181 2.82 6.54 7.10
N ILE A 182 1.57 6.40 7.48
CA ILE A 182 0.99 5.13 7.91
C ILE A 182 0.31 4.53 6.69
N ARG A 183 0.66 3.28 6.38
CA ARG A 183 0.01 2.53 5.31
C ARG A 183 -1.19 1.74 5.82
N LYS A 184 -2.08 1.37 4.92
CA LYS A 184 -3.13 0.39 5.21
C LYS A 184 -2.51 -1.01 5.31
N PRO A 185 -3.02 -1.89 6.18
CA PRO A 185 -2.66 -3.30 6.14
C PRO A 185 -3.15 -3.93 4.82
N LEU A 186 -2.47 -4.97 4.37
CA LEU A 186 -2.95 -5.77 3.25
C LEU A 186 -4.20 -6.54 3.67
N ASP A 187 -5.14 -6.70 2.73
CA ASP A 187 -6.33 -7.50 2.97
C ASP A 187 -5.95 -8.98 3.09
N PRO A 188 -6.26 -9.63 4.22
CA PRO A 188 -5.91 -11.03 4.41
C PRO A 188 -6.73 -11.92 3.48
N SER A 189 -6.09 -12.90 2.86
CA SER A 189 -6.76 -13.90 2.03
C SER A 189 -6.27 -15.29 2.35
N TRP A 190 -7.21 -16.20 2.57
CA TRP A 190 -6.92 -17.61 2.79
C TRP A 190 -7.11 -18.38 1.48
N ASN A 191 -6.02 -18.91 0.97
CA ASN A 191 -6.02 -19.71 -0.25
C ASN A 191 -5.67 -21.17 0.04
N PHE A 192 -6.19 -22.08 -0.78
CA PHE A 192 -6.01 -23.51 -0.63
C PHE A 192 -5.76 -24.18 -1.97
N THR A 193 -5.15 -25.35 -1.90
CA THR A 193 -5.07 -26.30 -3.01
C THR A 193 -5.89 -27.55 -2.68
N LEU A 194 -6.41 -28.22 -3.70
CA LEU A 194 -7.08 -29.49 -3.50
C LEU A 194 -6.04 -30.63 -3.47
N GLY A 195 -5.98 -31.36 -2.36
CA GLY A 195 -5.19 -32.57 -2.25
C GLY A 195 -5.80 -33.74 -3.02
N SER A 196 -5.07 -34.86 -3.08
CA SER A 196 -5.45 -36.08 -3.83
C SER A 196 -6.80 -36.68 -3.44
N ASN A 197 -7.29 -36.38 -2.24
CA ASN A 197 -8.58 -36.86 -1.72
C ASN A 197 -9.64 -35.73 -1.69
N ASN A 198 -9.53 -34.71 -2.54
CA ASN A 198 -10.38 -33.52 -2.55
C ASN A 198 -10.41 -32.74 -1.20
N GLN A 199 -9.40 -32.92 -0.35
CA GLN A 199 -9.25 -32.15 0.87
C GLN A 199 -8.66 -30.76 0.57
N TYR A 200 -9.13 -29.76 1.29
CA TYR A 200 -8.57 -28.42 1.23
C TYR A 200 -7.26 -28.38 2.01
N VAL A 201 -6.15 -28.11 1.30
CA VAL A 201 -4.81 -27.97 1.89
C VAL A 201 -4.40 -26.50 1.81
N TYR A 202 -4.07 -25.92 2.94
CA TYR A 202 -3.64 -24.52 3.01
C TYR A 202 -2.43 -24.27 2.11
N SER A 203 -2.48 -23.21 1.30
CA SER A 203 -1.40 -22.78 0.41
C SER A 203 -0.72 -21.52 0.97
N PRO A 204 0.43 -21.63 1.65
CA PRO A 204 1.11 -20.49 2.25
C PRO A 204 1.64 -19.50 1.21
N ASN A 205 1.99 -19.97 0.01
CA ASN A 205 2.59 -19.14 -1.04
C ASN A 205 1.57 -18.20 -1.72
N THR A 206 0.27 -18.51 -1.64
CA THR A 206 -0.79 -17.73 -2.27
C THR A 206 -1.70 -17.05 -1.25
N SER A 207 -1.52 -17.35 0.04
CA SER A 207 -2.30 -16.76 1.13
C SER A 207 -1.63 -15.49 1.65
N ILE A 208 -2.43 -14.52 2.05
CA ILE A 208 -1.99 -13.30 2.73
C ILE A 208 -2.44 -13.38 4.18
N ASN A 209 -1.48 -13.34 5.09
CA ASN A 209 -1.75 -13.36 6.51
C ASN A 209 -2.20 -11.99 7.03
N PHE A 210 -2.82 -11.97 8.21
CA PHE A 210 -3.10 -10.73 8.92
C PHE A 210 -1.79 -10.02 9.30
N GLU A 211 -1.69 -8.75 8.96
CA GLU A 211 -0.59 -7.87 9.39
C GLU A 211 -0.96 -7.20 10.71
N LEU A 212 -0.97 -7.97 11.79
CA LEU A 212 -1.29 -7.47 13.13
C LEU A 212 -0.13 -7.73 14.08
N HIS A 213 -0.01 -6.88 15.09
CA HIS A 213 0.93 -7.08 16.17
C HIS A 213 0.58 -8.36 16.96
N ASP A 214 1.60 -9.06 17.46
CA ASP A 214 1.42 -10.35 18.15
C ASP A 214 0.45 -10.26 19.33
N ALA A 215 0.40 -9.12 20.01
CA ALA A 215 -0.53 -8.88 21.10
C ALA A 215 -2.02 -8.91 20.69
N GLU A 216 -2.33 -8.71 19.41
CA GLU A 216 -3.70 -8.69 18.89
C GLU A 216 -4.20 -10.08 18.46
N GLN A 217 -3.34 -11.10 18.46
CA GLN A 217 -3.68 -12.43 17.97
C GLN A 217 -4.84 -13.07 18.75
N THR A 218 -4.83 -12.94 20.06
CA THR A 218 -5.87 -13.53 20.91
C THR A 218 -7.24 -12.90 20.62
N GLU A 219 -7.30 -11.57 20.53
CA GLU A 219 -8.53 -10.84 20.21
C GLU A 219 -9.05 -11.24 18.83
N LEU A 220 -8.16 -11.34 17.83
CA LEU A 220 -8.52 -11.77 16.48
C LEU A 220 -9.13 -13.16 16.48
N ILE A 221 -8.52 -14.13 17.19
CA ILE A 221 -9.01 -15.50 17.30
C ILE A 221 -10.42 -15.52 17.92
N LEU A 222 -10.64 -14.75 19.00
CA LEU A 222 -11.94 -14.67 19.66
C LEU A 222 -13.02 -14.09 18.73
N ARG A 223 -12.68 -13.04 17.98
CA ARG A 223 -13.60 -12.44 16.99
C ARG A 223 -13.93 -13.40 15.84
N ILE A 224 -12.93 -14.14 15.33
CA ILE A 224 -13.14 -15.16 14.30
C ILE A 224 -14.06 -16.26 14.83
N LEU A 225 -13.84 -16.75 16.05
CA LEU A 225 -14.71 -17.76 16.67
C LEU A 225 -16.13 -17.26 16.86
N LEU A 226 -16.32 -16.00 17.25
CA LEU A 226 -17.64 -15.39 17.35
C LEU A 226 -18.39 -15.41 16.02
N TYR A 227 -17.75 -14.97 14.94
CA TYR A 227 -18.34 -14.99 13.60
C TYR A 227 -18.57 -16.42 13.10
N ALA A 228 -17.63 -17.33 13.30
CA ALA A 228 -17.77 -18.73 12.94
C ALA A 228 -18.95 -19.38 13.69
N GLY A 229 -19.12 -19.07 14.99
CA GLY A 229 -20.25 -19.52 15.77
C GLY A 229 -21.61 -19.08 15.21
N VAL A 230 -21.70 -17.82 14.73
CA VAL A 230 -22.90 -17.31 14.05
C VAL A 230 -23.19 -18.07 12.76
N VAL A 231 -22.16 -18.31 11.93
CA VAL A 231 -22.29 -19.04 10.66
C VAL A 231 -22.74 -20.49 10.88
N ILE A 232 -22.13 -21.17 11.89
CA ILE A 232 -22.42 -22.56 12.23
C ILE A 232 -23.75 -22.69 13.02
N LYS A 233 -24.31 -21.55 13.49
CA LYS A 233 -25.51 -21.50 14.35
C LYS A 233 -25.31 -22.26 15.67
N SER A 234 -24.11 -22.19 16.26
CA SER A 234 -23.79 -22.79 17.55
C SER A 234 -23.89 -21.74 18.66
N PRO A 235 -24.97 -21.72 19.46
CA PRO A 235 -25.12 -20.70 20.52
C PRO A 235 -24.07 -20.83 21.62
N GLU A 236 -23.53 -22.01 21.85
CA GLU A 236 -22.48 -22.24 22.86
C GLU A 236 -21.18 -21.52 22.51
N ILE A 237 -20.72 -21.63 21.27
CA ILE A 237 -19.50 -20.95 20.77
C ILE A 237 -19.68 -19.44 20.82
N ILE A 238 -20.87 -18.94 20.43
CA ILE A 238 -21.18 -17.50 20.45
C ILE A 238 -21.13 -16.98 21.90
N GLN A 239 -21.72 -17.70 22.84
CA GLN A 239 -21.77 -17.28 24.25
C GLN A 239 -20.39 -17.24 24.89
N VAL A 240 -19.56 -18.26 24.70
CA VAL A 240 -18.20 -18.33 25.24
C VAL A 240 -17.32 -17.24 24.61
N ALA A 241 -17.34 -17.09 23.30
CA ALA A 241 -16.55 -16.07 22.62
C ALA A 241 -16.97 -14.65 23.03
N ALA A 242 -18.27 -14.38 23.14
CA ALA A 242 -18.78 -13.08 23.58
C ALA A 242 -18.37 -12.73 25.02
N GLN A 243 -18.38 -13.70 25.93
CA GLN A 243 -17.92 -13.50 27.30
C GLN A 243 -16.42 -13.16 27.37
N GLN A 244 -15.59 -13.86 26.59
CA GLN A 244 -14.16 -13.61 26.54
C GLN A 244 -13.83 -12.24 25.92
N VAL A 245 -14.51 -11.84 24.84
CA VAL A 245 -14.35 -10.50 24.26
C VAL A 245 -14.75 -9.40 25.26
N ALA A 246 -15.83 -9.61 26.03
CA ALA A 246 -16.27 -8.65 27.04
C ALA A 246 -15.24 -8.52 28.17
N GLN A 247 -14.63 -9.63 28.59
CA GLN A 247 -13.59 -9.65 29.62
C GLN A 247 -12.30 -8.96 29.13
N GLU A 248 -11.90 -9.18 27.90
CA GLU A 248 -10.72 -8.56 27.30
C GLU A 248 -10.89 -7.05 27.16
N ASN A 249 -12.06 -6.58 26.71
CA ASN A 249 -12.38 -5.16 26.67
C ASN A 249 -12.33 -4.48 28.05
N GLN A 250 -12.71 -5.18 29.12
CA GLN A 250 -12.59 -4.67 30.49
C GLN A 250 -11.11 -4.58 30.93
N ASN A 251 -10.27 -5.53 30.53
CA ASN A 251 -8.86 -5.52 30.85
C ASN A 251 -8.10 -4.40 30.12
N GLN A 252 -8.50 -4.08 28.89
CA GLN A 252 -7.90 -2.97 28.12
C GLN A 252 -8.30 -1.58 28.63
N GLN A 253 -9.38 -1.46 29.42
CA GLN A 253 -9.83 -0.19 30.01
C GLN A 253 -9.20 0.10 31.39
N ARG A 254 -8.51 -0.86 31.97
CA ARG A 254 -7.79 -0.70 33.24
C ARG A 254 -6.33 -0.31 32.97
#